data_487c969ba65c5cf35d5572940d01692b
#
_entry.id   487c969ba65c5cf35d5572940d01692b
#
_cell.length_a   1.000
_cell.length_b   1.000
_cell.length_c   1.000
_cell.angle_alpha   90.00
_cell.angle_beta   90.00
_cell.angle_gamma   90.00
#
_symmetry.space_group_name_H-M   'P 1'
#
loop_
_entity.id
_entity.type
_entity.pdbx_description
1 polymer ?
#
loop_
_entity_poly.entity_id
_entity_poly.type
_entity_poly.pdbx_seq_one_letter_code
_entity_poly.pdbx_strand_id
1 'polypeptide(L)'
;MLPRLAALLVLVVAGCSTPPPPPSVTVGAQDDAESALLAHLYAAALRFYGSAAHVRVDRDPVGGLDSGDVDVVPGLTGALLTRFQPDAPARSAAQVYRSMVAALPEGLAAGDYADTTSDKPLPAVTDRTARAWGAADTLALLPRCAALRVGRVAGEPAPSSLAACVLPKAREFPDAAALFDALRAGTIDVAWTSAAAPDIPDQVTVLPDRTALVRAENVVPVYRRNTLTDPQVRSINELAGVLDTDALAQMRAKVAAGQDPGAVAAAYLDAHPLGR
;
A
#
# COMPACT_ATOMS: atom_id res chain seq x y z
N MET A 1 -36.81 -7.21 80.85
CA MET A 1 -35.59 -6.84 80.11
C MET A 1 -35.57 -7.69 78.83
N LEU A 2 -36.01 -7.12 77.64
CA LEU A 2 -35.97 -7.79 76.35
C LEU A 2 -34.72 -7.32 75.61
N PRO A 3 -33.90 -8.20 75.01
CA PRO A 3 -32.85 -7.78 74.10
C PRO A 3 -33.39 -7.52 72.69
N ARG A 4 -33.06 -6.35 72.17
CA ARG A 4 -33.35 -5.96 70.75
C ARG A 4 -32.32 -6.66 69.88
N LEU A 5 -32.78 -7.59 69.01
CA LEU A 5 -32.01 -8.10 67.84
C LEU A 5 -31.98 -7.06 66.76
N ALA A 6 -30.84 -6.52 66.46
CA ALA A 6 -30.59 -5.69 65.25
C ALA A 6 -30.29 -6.61 64.07
N ALA A 7 -31.20 -6.69 63.11
CA ALA A 7 -30.96 -7.39 61.84
C ALA A 7 -30.09 -6.53 60.91
N LEU A 8 -28.90 -6.99 60.63
CA LEU A 8 -27.98 -6.35 59.65
C LEU A 8 -28.37 -6.79 58.25
N LEU A 9 -28.93 -5.87 57.44
CA LEU A 9 -29.28 -6.11 56.03
C LEU A 9 -28.01 -5.92 55.17
N VAL A 10 -27.40 -6.98 54.74
CA VAL A 10 -26.27 -6.94 53.80
C VAL A 10 -26.82 -6.78 52.40
N LEU A 11 -26.69 -5.58 51.80
CA LEU A 11 -26.98 -5.30 50.40
C LEU A 11 -25.84 -5.86 49.51
N VAL A 12 -26.06 -6.99 48.86
CA VAL A 12 -25.15 -7.49 47.81
C VAL A 12 -25.41 -6.72 46.54
N VAL A 13 -24.57 -5.74 46.22
CA VAL A 13 -24.56 -5.05 44.94
C VAL A 13 -23.91 -5.99 43.89
N ALA A 14 -24.73 -6.71 43.13
CA ALA A 14 -24.26 -7.44 41.97
C ALA A 14 -23.84 -6.43 40.85
N GLY A 15 -22.56 -6.11 40.84
CA GLY A 15 -21.96 -5.33 39.76
C GLY A 15 -21.98 -6.17 38.48
N CYS A 16 -22.82 -5.81 37.52
CA CYS A 16 -22.73 -6.31 36.15
C CYS A 16 -21.43 -5.78 35.53
N SER A 17 -20.32 -6.51 35.69
CA SER A 17 -19.14 -6.27 34.90
C SER A 17 -19.42 -6.70 33.45
N THR A 18 -19.58 -5.74 32.54
CA THR A 18 -19.55 -6.00 31.12
C THR A 18 -18.23 -6.69 30.79
N PRO A 19 -18.24 -7.85 30.10
CA PRO A 19 -17.00 -8.49 29.68
C PRO A 19 -16.17 -7.49 28.86
N PRO A 20 -14.83 -7.49 29.00
CA PRO A 20 -13.98 -6.64 28.20
C PRO A 20 -14.26 -6.90 26.71
N PRO A 21 -14.28 -5.87 25.85
CA PRO A 21 -14.44 -6.08 24.41
C PRO A 21 -13.36 -7.04 23.91
N PRO A 22 -13.69 -7.88 22.91
CA PRO A 22 -12.72 -8.79 22.34
C PRO A 22 -11.51 -8.01 21.80
N PRO A 23 -10.29 -8.56 21.90
CA PRO A 23 -9.10 -7.90 21.41
C PRO A 23 -9.29 -7.56 19.92
N SER A 24 -9.09 -6.29 19.56
CA SER A 24 -9.25 -5.79 18.22
C SER A 24 -7.89 -5.64 17.55
N VAL A 25 -7.73 -6.14 16.32
CA VAL A 25 -6.50 -5.98 15.52
C VAL A 25 -6.40 -4.54 15.05
N THR A 26 -5.29 -3.89 15.34
CA THR A 26 -4.99 -2.52 14.90
C THR A 26 -4.21 -2.56 13.60
N VAL A 27 -4.79 -2.05 12.51
CA VAL A 27 -4.12 -1.92 11.21
C VAL A 27 -3.60 -0.50 11.05
N GLY A 28 -2.28 -0.35 10.93
CA GLY A 28 -1.62 0.94 10.81
C GLY A 28 -1.70 1.50 9.39
N ALA A 29 -1.90 2.82 9.28
CA ALA A 29 -1.86 3.58 8.03
C ALA A 29 -1.03 4.85 8.21
N GLN A 30 -0.40 5.35 7.14
CA GLN A 30 0.10 6.72 7.08
C GLN A 30 -1.06 7.70 6.83
N ASP A 31 -0.81 8.99 7.01
CA ASP A 31 -1.79 10.05 6.76
C ASP A 31 -1.82 10.42 5.26
N ASP A 32 -2.13 9.42 4.44
CA ASP A 32 -2.35 9.55 3.00
C ASP A 32 -3.46 8.59 2.53
N ALA A 33 -4.05 8.93 1.39
CA ALA A 33 -5.22 8.24 0.87
C ALA A 33 -4.95 6.78 0.48
N GLU A 34 -3.75 6.48 -0.02
CA GLU A 34 -3.37 5.14 -0.44
C GLU A 34 -3.15 4.22 0.76
N SER A 35 -2.33 4.67 1.70
CA SER A 35 -2.07 3.92 2.92
C SER A 35 -3.37 3.66 3.70
N ALA A 36 -4.26 4.66 3.78
CA ALA A 36 -5.57 4.51 4.39
C ALA A 36 -6.43 3.46 3.66
N LEU A 37 -6.50 3.50 2.32
CA LEU A 37 -7.24 2.52 1.52
C LEU A 37 -6.73 1.10 1.75
N LEU A 38 -5.41 0.89 1.68
CA LEU A 38 -4.80 -0.42 1.92
C LEU A 38 -5.08 -0.92 3.34
N ALA A 39 -4.94 -0.05 4.35
CA ALA A 39 -5.25 -0.43 5.73
C ALA A 39 -6.73 -0.83 5.92
N HIS A 40 -7.65 -0.11 5.27
CA HIS A 40 -9.06 -0.47 5.30
C HIS A 40 -9.36 -1.79 4.59
N LEU A 41 -8.65 -2.14 3.51
CA LEU A 41 -8.76 -3.45 2.86
C LEU A 41 -8.37 -4.59 3.82
N TYR A 42 -7.22 -4.48 4.49
CA TYR A 42 -6.78 -5.48 5.47
C TYR A 42 -7.69 -5.55 6.69
N ALA A 43 -8.17 -4.41 7.19
CA ALA A 43 -9.14 -4.39 8.28
C ALA A 43 -10.47 -5.03 7.87
N ALA A 44 -10.92 -4.83 6.62
CA ALA A 44 -12.13 -5.46 6.09
C ALA A 44 -11.95 -6.98 5.92
N ALA A 45 -10.77 -7.44 5.45
CA ALA A 45 -10.46 -8.87 5.36
C ALA A 45 -10.48 -9.55 6.74
N LEU A 46 -9.90 -8.92 7.76
CA LEU A 46 -9.96 -9.41 9.14
C LEU A 46 -11.41 -9.53 9.65
N ARG A 47 -12.23 -8.51 9.38
CA ARG A 47 -13.65 -8.49 9.79
C ARG A 47 -14.48 -9.52 9.03
N PHE A 48 -14.17 -9.78 7.77
CA PHE A 48 -14.84 -10.82 6.97
C PHE A 48 -14.79 -12.19 7.64
N TYR A 49 -13.68 -12.51 8.32
CA TYR A 49 -13.51 -13.73 9.11
C TYR A 49 -13.83 -13.58 10.60
N GLY A 50 -14.57 -12.54 10.97
CA GLY A 50 -15.09 -12.36 12.33
C GLY A 50 -14.11 -11.78 13.34
N SER A 51 -12.91 -11.34 12.93
CA SER A 51 -11.99 -10.64 13.83
C SER A 51 -12.38 -9.15 13.92
N ALA A 52 -12.47 -8.62 15.15
CA ALA A 52 -12.57 -7.18 15.31
C ALA A 52 -11.28 -6.51 14.79
N ALA A 53 -11.41 -5.49 13.95
CA ALA A 53 -10.26 -4.76 13.41
C ALA A 53 -10.61 -3.28 13.18
N HIS A 54 -9.65 -2.39 13.38
CA HIS A 54 -9.78 -0.97 13.12
C HIS A 54 -8.50 -0.39 12.52
N VAL A 55 -8.63 0.73 11.80
CA VAL A 55 -7.49 1.44 11.21
C VAL A 55 -7.04 2.54 12.18
N ARG A 56 -5.73 2.66 12.35
CA ARG A 56 -5.08 3.73 13.11
C ARG A 56 -4.09 4.46 12.20
N VAL A 57 -4.25 5.76 12.09
CA VAL A 57 -3.30 6.62 11.37
C VAL A 57 -2.12 6.94 12.29
N ASP A 58 -0.90 6.77 11.77
CA ASP A 58 0.35 7.06 12.45
C ASP A 58 1.37 7.62 11.45
N ARG A 59 2.33 8.42 11.93
CA ARG A 59 3.42 8.94 11.08
C ARG A 59 4.40 7.87 10.63
N ASP A 60 4.62 6.87 11.46
CA ASP A 60 5.48 5.72 11.20
C ASP A 60 4.79 4.43 11.66
N PRO A 61 3.79 3.94 10.91
CA PRO A 61 3.08 2.73 11.32
C PRO A 61 3.98 1.50 11.36
N VAL A 62 5.04 1.44 10.55
CA VAL A 62 6.03 0.34 10.59
C VAL A 62 6.82 0.36 11.90
N GLY A 63 7.21 1.53 12.40
CA GLY A 63 7.79 1.67 13.75
C GLY A 63 6.80 1.31 14.85
N GLY A 64 5.51 1.56 14.63
CA GLY A 64 4.41 1.17 15.51
C GLY A 64 4.23 -0.34 15.70
N LEU A 65 4.72 -1.17 14.76
CA LEU A 65 4.79 -2.63 14.94
C LEU A 65 5.75 -3.01 16.08
N ASP A 66 6.88 -2.34 16.19
CA ASP A 66 7.88 -2.63 17.24
C ASP A 66 7.36 -2.24 18.63
N SER A 67 6.72 -1.06 18.74
CA SER A 67 6.13 -0.59 20.00
C SER A 67 4.88 -1.38 20.41
N GLY A 68 4.23 -2.05 19.45
CA GLY A 68 2.96 -2.73 19.66
C GLY A 68 1.74 -1.81 19.62
N ASP A 69 1.90 -0.61 19.07
CA ASP A 69 0.81 0.34 18.84
C ASP A 69 -0.09 -0.08 17.67
N VAL A 70 0.47 -0.85 16.73
CA VAL A 70 -0.23 -1.48 15.62
C VAL A 70 0.18 -2.95 15.50
N ASP A 71 -0.70 -3.78 14.95
CA ASP A 71 -0.50 -5.22 14.79
C ASP A 71 -0.14 -5.60 13.36
N VAL A 72 -0.70 -4.88 12.37
CA VAL A 72 -0.51 -5.11 10.93
C VAL A 72 -0.31 -3.77 10.24
N VAL A 73 0.62 -3.71 9.30
CA VAL A 73 0.83 -2.56 8.40
C VAL A 73 0.88 -3.07 6.97
N PRO A 74 -0.07 -2.68 6.11
CA PRO A 74 0.09 -2.87 4.68
C PRO A 74 1.18 -1.94 4.15
N GLY A 75 1.94 -2.43 3.19
CA GLY A 75 3.00 -1.67 2.56
C GLY A 75 3.29 -2.16 1.15
N LEU A 76 4.25 -1.52 0.52
CA LEU A 76 4.77 -1.89 -0.78
C LEU A 76 6.14 -2.59 -0.61
N THR A 77 6.32 -3.70 -1.29
CA THR A 77 7.50 -4.57 -1.11
C THR A 77 8.82 -3.86 -1.34
N GLY A 78 8.92 -3.00 -2.35
CA GLY A 78 10.14 -2.27 -2.68
C GLY A 78 10.41 -1.11 -1.72
N ALA A 79 9.37 -0.40 -1.27
CA ALA A 79 9.48 0.65 -0.25
C ALA A 79 9.97 0.07 1.09
N LEU A 80 9.39 -1.06 1.52
CA LEU A 80 9.81 -1.77 2.72
C LEU A 80 11.26 -2.29 2.59
N LEU A 81 11.62 -2.86 1.43
CA LEU A 81 13.00 -3.28 1.18
C LEU A 81 13.96 -2.09 1.26
N THR A 82 13.60 -0.95 0.68
CA THR A 82 14.42 0.27 0.73
C THR A 82 14.58 0.78 2.17
N ARG A 83 13.53 0.69 2.97
CA ARG A 83 13.57 1.08 4.39
C ARG A 83 14.57 0.25 5.20
N PHE A 84 14.58 -1.07 5.01
CA PHE A 84 15.39 -1.98 5.82
C PHE A 84 16.75 -2.30 5.20
N GLN A 85 16.87 -2.24 3.88
CA GLN A 85 18.11 -2.48 3.12
C GLN A 85 18.15 -1.59 1.87
N PRO A 86 18.54 -0.30 2.01
CA PRO A 86 18.49 0.69 0.90
C PRO A 86 19.26 0.26 -0.36
N ASP A 87 20.40 -0.40 -0.19
CA ASP A 87 21.31 -0.78 -1.28
C ASP A 87 20.98 -2.15 -1.90
N ALA A 88 19.87 -2.78 -1.55
CA ALA A 88 19.47 -4.06 -2.10
C ALA A 88 19.33 -3.99 -3.64
N PRO A 89 19.96 -4.91 -4.40
CA PRO A 89 19.94 -4.87 -5.87
C PRO A 89 18.67 -5.47 -6.48
N ALA A 90 17.79 -6.08 -5.67
CA ALA A 90 16.58 -6.77 -6.12
C ALA A 90 15.64 -5.83 -6.88
N ARG A 91 15.08 -6.31 -8.00
CA ARG A 91 14.16 -5.52 -8.85
C ARG A 91 12.88 -6.27 -9.24
N SER A 92 12.94 -7.57 -9.55
CA SER A 92 11.73 -8.34 -9.88
C SER A 92 10.89 -8.63 -8.63
N ALA A 93 9.57 -8.77 -8.77
CA ALA A 93 8.64 -8.95 -7.65
C ALA A 93 9.10 -10.05 -6.67
N ALA A 94 9.39 -11.25 -7.16
CA ALA A 94 9.83 -12.35 -6.32
C ALA A 94 11.19 -12.12 -5.64
N GLN A 95 12.12 -11.40 -6.29
CA GLN A 95 13.41 -11.07 -5.68
C GLN A 95 13.25 -10.00 -4.60
N VAL A 96 12.46 -8.94 -4.90
CA VAL A 96 12.18 -7.86 -3.95
C VAL A 96 11.50 -8.41 -2.70
N TYR A 97 10.46 -9.23 -2.87
CA TYR A 97 9.76 -9.84 -1.74
C TYR A 97 10.69 -10.70 -0.88
N ARG A 98 11.48 -11.62 -1.49
CA ARG A 98 12.43 -12.45 -0.74
C ARG A 98 13.50 -11.62 -0.01
N SER A 99 14.04 -10.59 -0.66
CA SER A 99 15.03 -9.69 -0.04
C SER A 99 14.41 -8.87 1.07
N MET A 100 13.19 -8.39 0.90
CA MET A 100 12.42 -7.64 1.90
C MET A 100 12.16 -8.51 3.14
N VAL A 101 11.69 -9.74 2.97
CA VAL A 101 11.46 -10.68 4.09
C VAL A 101 12.76 -10.98 4.84
N ALA A 102 13.88 -11.16 4.11
CA ALA A 102 15.18 -11.40 4.73
C ALA A 102 15.74 -10.17 5.47
N ALA A 103 15.31 -8.97 5.10
CA ALA A 103 15.75 -7.70 5.71
C ALA A 103 14.84 -7.23 6.87
N LEU A 104 13.69 -7.90 7.09
CA LEU A 104 12.81 -7.54 8.20
C LEU A 104 13.52 -7.64 9.56
N PRO A 105 13.32 -6.65 10.45
CA PRO A 105 13.79 -6.74 11.83
C PRO A 105 13.30 -8.01 12.55
N GLU A 106 14.07 -8.47 13.52
CA GLU A 106 13.62 -9.54 14.41
C GLU A 106 12.29 -9.16 15.07
N GLY A 107 11.36 -10.10 15.15
CA GLY A 107 10.01 -9.84 15.69
C GLY A 107 8.97 -9.46 14.64
N LEU A 108 9.36 -9.09 13.41
CA LEU A 108 8.43 -8.84 12.33
C LEU A 108 8.33 -10.05 11.37
N ALA A 109 7.19 -10.15 10.71
CA ALA A 109 6.92 -11.10 9.64
C ALA A 109 6.13 -10.43 8.52
N ALA A 110 6.22 -10.97 7.31
CA ALA A 110 5.37 -10.58 6.20
C ALA A 110 4.40 -11.71 5.86
N GLY A 111 3.21 -11.34 5.42
CA GLY A 111 2.29 -12.25 4.77
C GLY A 111 2.55 -12.38 3.28
N ASP A 112 1.62 -13.00 2.56
CA ASP A 112 1.71 -13.16 1.11
C ASP A 112 1.57 -11.81 0.42
N TYR A 113 2.40 -11.55 -0.58
CA TYR A 113 2.28 -10.35 -1.39
C TYR A 113 1.34 -10.57 -2.57
N ALA A 114 0.58 -9.57 -2.94
CA ALA A 114 -0.30 -9.59 -4.10
C ALA A 114 0.55 -9.53 -5.38
N ASP A 115 0.82 -10.67 -5.99
CA ASP A 115 1.72 -10.79 -7.15
C ASP A 115 1.14 -10.16 -8.43
N THR A 116 -0.18 -10.10 -8.53
CA THR A 116 -0.93 -9.44 -9.61
C THR A 116 -1.11 -7.95 -9.42
N THR A 117 -0.77 -7.41 -8.24
CA THR A 117 -0.87 -5.97 -7.92
C THR A 117 0.48 -5.32 -8.03
N SER A 118 0.61 -4.34 -8.90
CA SER A 118 1.82 -3.53 -9.03
C SER A 118 1.51 -2.06 -8.85
N ASP A 119 2.27 -1.41 -7.99
CA ASP A 119 2.23 0.04 -7.79
C ASP A 119 3.57 0.71 -8.06
N LYS A 120 4.44 0.02 -8.77
CA LYS A 120 5.76 0.55 -9.11
C LYS A 120 5.69 1.81 -9.99
N PRO A 121 6.65 2.73 -9.86
CA PRO A 121 6.77 3.87 -10.76
C PRO A 121 6.96 3.40 -12.21
N LEU A 122 6.14 3.90 -13.11
CA LEU A 122 6.25 3.67 -14.55
C LEU A 122 6.35 4.99 -15.30
N PRO A 123 7.14 5.04 -16.40
CA PRO A 123 7.22 6.22 -17.23
C PRO A 123 6.01 6.32 -18.16
N ALA A 124 5.39 7.49 -18.18
CA ALA A 124 4.37 7.87 -19.13
C ALA A 124 4.94 8.88 -20.14
N VAL A 125 4.57 8.72 -21.39
CA VAL A 125 4.94 9.60 -22.51
C VAL A 125 3.70 9.94 -23.32
N THR A 126 3.75 10.98 -24.17
CA THR A 126 2.64 11.21 -25.11
C THR A 126 2.60 10.10 -26.17
N ASP A 127 1.43 9.80 -26.71
CA ASP A 127 1.28 8.84 -27.83
C ASP A 127 2.16 9.20 -29.02
N ARG A 128 2.34 10.50 -29.28
CA ARG A 128 3.26 10.98 -30.31
C ARG A 128 4.69 10.57 -30.03
N THR A 129 5.12 10.76 -28.78
CA THR A 129 6.46 10.38 -28.32
C THR A 129 6.63 8.86 -28.37
N ALA A 130 5.65 8.09 -27.91
CA ALA A 130 5.68 6.64 -27.97
C ALA A 130 5.88 6.14 -29.41
N ARG A 131 5.11 6.66 -30.36
CA ARG A 131 5.27 6.32 -31.78
C ARG A 131 6.62 6.75 -32.34
N ALA A 132 7.08 7.97 -32.04
CA ALA A 132 8.36 8.49 -32.55
C ALA A 132 9.57 7.70 -32.00
N TRP A 133 9.47 7.17 -30.81
CA TRP A 133 10.53 6.36 -30.20
C TRP A 133 10.41 4.86 -30.52
N GLY A 134 9.30 4.41 -31.12
CA GLY A 134 8.98 2.99 -31.23
C GLY A 134 8.86 2.34 -29.85
N ALA A 135 8.36 3.10 -28.87
CA ALA A 135 8.36 2.70 -27.46
C ALA A 135 7.27 1.66 -27.20
N ALA A 136 7.69 0.44 -26.87
CA ALA A 136 6.81 -0.64 -26.46
C ALA A 136 6.88 -0.91 -24.95
N ASP A 137 7.95 -0.45 -24.28
CA ASP A 137 8.21 -0.61 -22.85
C ASP A 137 9.24 0.41 -22.35
N THR A 138 9.60 0.31 -21.07
CA THR A 138 10.57 1.19 -20.38
C THR A 138 11.97 1.16 -21.01
N LEU A 139 12.36 0.11 -21.73
CA LEU A 139 13.66 0.05 -22.43
C LEU A 139 13.84 1.18 -23.44
N ALA A 140 12.74 1.73 -23.99
CA ALA A 140 12.78 2.85 -24.93
C ALA A 140 13.44 4.11 -24.36
N LEU A 141 13.53 4.25 -23.04
CA LEU A 141 14.16 5.39 -22.38
C LEU A 141 15.69 5.29 -22.40
N LEU A 142 16.27 4.08 -22.41
CA LEU A 142 17.72 3.87 -22.21
C LEU A 142 18.61 4.65 -23.21
N PRO A 143 18.32 4.68 -24.54
CA PRO A 143 19.18 5.38 -25.50
C PRO A 143 19.23 6.90 -25.29
N ARG A 144 18.31 7.47 -24.52
CA ARG A 144 18.15 8.94 -24.37
C ARG A 144 18.10 9.39 -22.93
N CYS A 145 18.25 8.46 -21.99
CA CYS A 145 17.89 8.68 -20.59
C CYS A 145 18.59 9.87 -19.94
N ALA A 146 19.87 10.13 -20.25
CA ALA A 146 20.63 11.24 -19.68
C ALA A 146 20.17 12.64 -20.19
N ALA A 147 19.45 12.70 -21.31
CA ALA A 147 18.95 13.93 -21.92
C ALA A 147 17.45 14.17 -21.65
N LEU A 148 16.76 13.24 -20.98
CA LEU A 148 15.32 13.34 -20.73
C LEU A 148 15.02 14.46 -19.72
N ARG A 149 13.98 15.21 -20.00
CA ARG A 149 13.33 16.06 -18.99
C ARG A 149 12.24 15.24 -18.33
N VAL A 150 12.47 14.89 -17.09
CA VAL A 150 11.55 14.00 -16.34
C VAL A 150 10.78 14.78 -15.30
N GLY A 151 9.53 14.39 -15.07
CA GLY A 151 8.65 14.97 -14.06
C GLY A 151 8.04 13.89 -13.16
N ARG A 152 7.62 14.31 -11.96
CA ARG A 152 6.85 13.49 -11.01
C ARG A 152 5.92 14.38 -10.18
N VAL A 153 4.92 13.82 -9.57
CA VAL A 153 4.16 14.50 -8.50
C VAL A 153 5.05 14.62 -7.26
N ALA A 154 4.94 15.72 -6.55
CA ALA A 154 5.69 15.96 -5.32
C ALA A 154 5.38 14.85 -4.29
N GLY A 155 6.42 14.26 -3.70
CA GLY A 155 6.29 13.13 -2.76
C GLY A 155 6.23 11.75 -3.41
N GLU A 156 5.80 11.65 -4.68
CA GLU A 156 5.71 10.35 -5.36
C GLU A 156 7.11 9.80 -5.73
N PRO A 157 7.28 8.48 -5.71
CA PRO A 157 8.57 7.87 -6.06
C PRO A 157 8.88 8.01 -7.55
N ALA A 158 10.15 8.22 -7.86
CA ALA A 158 10.68 8.12 -9.22
C ALA A 158 12.09 7.53 -9.16
N PRO A 159 12.47 6.63 -10.08
CA PRO A 159 13.80 6.06 -10.09
C PRO A 159 14.84 7.13 -10.44
N SER A 160 16.00 7.07 -9.77
CA SER A 160 17.16 7.92 -10.08
C SER A 160 18.04 7.35 -11.19
N SER A 161 17.83 6.07 -11.54
CA SER A 161 18.56 5.39 -12.60
C SER A 161 17.72 4.30 -13.24
N LEU A 162 18.00 3.99 -14.51
CA LEU A 162 17.50 2.81 -15.22
C LEU A 162 18.71 2.00 -15.70
N ALA A 163 18.89 0.78 -15.20
CA ALA A 163 20.12 0.01 -15.40
C ALA A 163 21.36 0.87 -15.05
N ALA A 164 22.32 0.99 -15.99
CA ALA A 164 23.52 1.81 -15.81
C ALA A 164 23.32 3.31 -16.11
N CYS A 165 22.14 3.71 -16.57
CA CYS A 165 21.91 5.09 -16.93
C CYS A 165 21.33 5.90 -15.77
N VAL A 166 22.04 6.96 -15.35
CA VAL A 166 21.58 7.92 -14.36
C VAL A 166 20.57 8.87 -15.01
N LEU A 167 19.37 8.93 -14.43
CA LEU A 167 18.32 9.84 -14.87
C LEU A 167 18.55 11.26 -14.32
N PRO A 168 18.19 12.31 -15.07
CA PRO A 168 18.15 13.67 -14.54
C PRO A 168 17.19 13.77 -13.35
N LYS A 169 17.45 14.73 -12.45
CA LYS A 169 16.53 15.00 -11.34
C LYS A 169 15.15 15.35 -11.87
N ALA A 170 14.14 14.63 -11.40
CA ALA A 170 12.77 14.87 -11.79
C ALA A 170 12.29 16.25 -11.29
N ARG A 171 11.60 16.99 -12.17
CA ARG A 171 10.85 18.19 -11.80
C ARG A 171 9.60 17.77 -11.04
N GLU A 172 9.33 18.45 -9.93
CA GLU A 172 8.16 18.19 -9.09
C GLU A 172 6.97 19.04 -9.54
N PHE A 173 5.79 18.41 -9.53
CA PHE A 173 4.50 19.01 -9.83
C PHE A 173 3.56 18.81 -8.64
N PRO A 174 2.62 19.74 -8.41
CA PRO A 174 1.74 19.67 -7.24
C PRO A 174 0.76 18.47 -7.30
N ASP A 175 0.37 18.05 -8.49
CA ASP A 175 -0.61 16.98 -8.73
C ASP A 175 -0.42 16.34 -10.11
N ALA A 176 -1.17 15.26 -10.37
CA ALA A 176 -1.13 14.52 -11.62
C ALA A 176 -1.62 15.37 -12.82
N ALA A 177 -2.59 16.25 -12.62
CA ALA A 177 -3.10 17.11 -13.70
C ALA A 177 -2.00 18.03 -14.22
N ALA A 178 -1.30 18.76 -13.32
CA ALA A 178 -0.19 19.63 -13.68
C ALA A 178 0.98 18.84 -14.31
N LEU A 179 1.26 17.63 -13.83
CA LEU A 179 2.29 16.75 -14.38
C LEU A 179 1.97 16.37 -15.84
N PHE A 180 0.75 15.89 -16.09
CA PHE A 180 0.34 15.49 -17.43
C PHE A 180 0.12 16.66 -18.38
N ASP A 181 -0.27 17.84 -17.89
CA ASP A 181 -0.30 19.07 -18.67
C ASP A 181 1.11 19.47 -19.15
N ALA A 182 2.11 19.39 -18.28
CA ALA A 182 3.49 19.63 -18.63
C ALA A 182 4.03 18.62 -19.67
N LEU A 183 3.62 17.36 -19.57
CA LEU A 183 3.95 16.30 -20.54
C LEU A 183 3.33 16.60 -21.92
N ARG A 184 2.04 16.95 -21.97
CA ARG A 184 1.34 17.30 -23.22
C ARG A 184 1.89 18.58 -23.86
N ALA A 185 2.25 19.56 -23.05
CA ALA A 185 2.89 20.79 -23.51
C ALA A 185 4.35 20.60 -23.97
N GLY A 186 4.94 19.43 -23.77
CA GLY A 186 6.33 19.13 -24.12
C GLY A 186 7.36 19.87 -23.25
N THR A 187 7.01 20.33 -22.05
CA THR A 187 7.96 20.91 -21.10
C THR A 187 8.74 19.84 -20.35
N ILE A 188 8.21 18.62 -20.28
CA ILE A 188 8.88 17.38 -19.90
C ILE A 188 8.68 16.33 -20.98
N ASP A 189 9.58 15.36 -21.06
CA ASP A 189 9.55 14.28 -22.05
C ASP A 189 8.91 13.01 -21.48
N VAL A 190 9.04 12.82 -20.17
CA VAL A 190 8.56 11.67 -19.42
C VAL A 190 7.94 12.13 -18.10
N ALA A 191 6.77 11.62 -17.80
CA ALA A 191 6.12 11.74 -16.51
C ALA A 191 6.25 10.39 -15.76
N TRP A 192 6.81 10.40 -14.55
CA TRP A 192 6.75 9.23 -13.66
C TRP A 192 5.39 9.20 -12.98
N THR A 193 4.69 8.09 -13.14
CA THR A 193 3.39 7.80 -12.53
C THR A 193 3.38 6.40 -11.96
N SER A 194 2.37 6.04 -11.18
CA SER A 194 2.20 4.68 -10.66
C SER A 194 1.63 3.74 -11.72
N ALA A 195 1.97 2.45 -11.62
CA ALA A 195 1.30 1.39 -12.38
C ALA A 195 -0.20 1.31 -12.05
N ALA A 196 -0.59 1.66 -10.82
CA ALA A 196 -1.98 1.74 -10.35
C ALA A 196 -2.49 3.19 -10.28
N ALA A 197 -1.99 4.07 -11.15
CA ALA A 197 -2.48 5.45 -11.22
C ALA A 197 -3.96 5.48 -11.66
N PRO A 198 -4.83 6.23 -10.95
CA PRO A 198 -6.26 6.19 -11.20
C PRO A 198 -6.66 6.82 -12.53
N ASP A 199 -6.01 7.90 -12.93
CA ASP A 199 -6.48 8.76 -14.04
C ASP A 199 -5.32 9.07 -15.00
N ILE A 200 -5.09 8.18 -15.96
CA ILE A 200 -4.17 8.44 -17.07
C ILE A 200 -4.96 9.14 -18.18
N PRO A 201 -4.58 10.39 -18.58
CA PRO A 201 -5.30 11.12 -19.60
C PRO A 201 -5.22 10.44 -20.98
N ASP A 202 -6.22 10.70 -21.82
CA ASP A 202 -6.16 10.38 -23.24
C ASP A 202 -4.87 10.94 -23.87
N GLN A 203 -4.34 10.24 -24.89
CA GLN A 203 -3.11 10.59 -25.61
C GLN A 203 -1.82 10.47 -24.77
N VAL A 204 -1.89 9.82 -23.61
CA VAL A 204 -0.74 9.46 -22.79
C VAL A 204 -0.63 7.94 -22.72
N THR A 205 0.55 7.43 -23.04
CA THR A 205 0.89 6.01 -22.97
C THR A 205 1.81 5.76 -21.78
N VAL A 206 1.39 4.93 -20.82
CA VAL A 206 2.26 4.40 -19.77
C VAL A 206 3.06 3.23 -20.35
N LEU A 207 4.38 3.29 -20.23
CA LEU A 207 5.26 2.26 -20.76
C LEU A 207 5.47 1.16 -19.72
N PRO A 208 5.07 -0.09 -19.98
CA PRO A 208 5.25 -1.19 -19.04
C PRO A 208 6.75 -1.50 -18.85
N ASP A 209 7.11 -1.94 -17.66
CA ASP A 209 8.45 -2.42 -17.36
C ASP A 209 8.50 -3.96 -17.36
N ARG A 210 8.80 -4.54 -18.52
CA ARG A 210 8.83 -5.98 -18.75
C ARG A 210 10.16 -6.64 -18.33
N THR A 211 11.19 -5.83 -18.12
CA THR A 211 12.56 -6.29 -17.86
C THR A 211 13.06 -6.00 -16.45
N ALA A 212 12.16 -5.56 -15.58
CA ALA A 212 12.46 -5.21 -14.20
C ALA A 212 13.60 -4.16 -14.07
N LEU A 213 13.53 -3.10 -14.89
CA LEU A 213 14.43 -1.95 -14.77
C LEU A 213 14.12 -1.14 -13.50
N VAL A 214 12.86 -1.07 -13.14
CA VAL A 214 12.35 -0.41 -11.95
C VAL A 214 12.06 -1.47 -10.88
N ARG A 215 12.38 -1.17 -9.62
CA ARG A 215 12.08 -2.06 -8.50
C ARG A 215 10.58 -2.31 -8.40
N ALA A 216 10.21 -3.57 -8.20
CA ALA A 216 8.81 -3.95 -8.03
C ALA A 216 8.25 -3.40 -6.71
N GLU A 217 7.00 -2.97 -6.78
CA GLU A 217 6.19 -2.53 -5.66
C GLU A 217 4.88 -3.31 -5.69
N ASN A 218 4.77 -4.33 -4.84
CA ASN A 218 3.58 -5.16 -4.67
C ASN A 218 3.02 -4.96 -3.26
N VAL A 219 1.71 -4.97 -3.13
CA VAL A 219 1.06 -4.85 -1.82
C VAL A 219 1.37 -6.07 -0.97
N VAL A 220 1.78 -5.85 0.28
CA VAL A 220 2.15 -6.89 1.24
C VAL A 220 1.79 -6.46 2.66
N PRO A 221 1.25 -7.35 3.52
CA PRO A 221 1.08 -7.06 4.93
C PRO A 221 2.36 -7.40 5.69
N VAL A 222 2.82 -6.49 6.55
CA VAL A 222 3.84 -6.76 7.57
C VAL A 222 3.17 -6.71 8.93
N TYR A 223 3.52 -7.65 9.81
CA TYR A 223 2.91 -7.77 11.12
C TYR A 223 3.91 -8.23 12.18
N ARG A 224 3.61 -7.96 13.44
CA ARG A 224 4.42 -8.43 14.56
C ARG A 224 4.18 -9.93 14.78
N ARG A 225 5.26 -10.71 14.91
CA ARG A 225 5.19 -12.15 15.16
C ARG A 225 4.42 -12.44 16.46
N ASN A 226 3.65 -13.52 16.45
CA ASN A 226 2.89 -14.01 17.61
C ASN A 226 1.79 -13.06 18.13
N THR A 227 1.43 -12.00 17.39
CA THR A 227 0.28 -11.14 17.75
C THR A 227 -1.00 -11.56 17.03
N LEU A 228 -0.88 -12.10 15.83
CA LEU A 228 -2.01 -12.61 15.06
C LEU A 228 -2.17 -14.11 15.26
N THR A 229 -3.42 -14.56 15.31
CA THR A 229 -3.76 -15.97 15.24
C THR A 229 -3.63 -16.51 13.82
N ASP A 230 -3.49 -17.83 13.64
CA ASP A 230 -3.43 -18.46 12.31
C ASP A 230 -4.63 -18.10 11.41
N PRO A 231 -5.89 -18.04 11.90
CA PRO A 231 -7.02 -17.57 11.09
C PRO A 231 -6.85 -16.11 10.63
N GLN A 232 -6.33 -15.23 11.50
CA GLN A 232 -6.08 -13.81 11.14
C GLN A 232 -4.98 -13.67 10.08
N VAL A 233 -3.88 -14.43 10.20
CA VAL A 233 -2.82 -14.47 9.19
C VAL A 233 -3.38 -14.97 7.86
N ARG A 234 -4.21 -16.03 7.86
CA ARG A 234 -4.86 -16.51 6.64
C ARG A 234 -5.74 -15.42 6.02
N SER A 235 -6.56 -14.73 6.82
CA SER A 235 -7.46 -13.71 6.29
C SER A 235 -6.75 -12.54 5.61
N ILE A 236 -5.61 -12.10 6.15
CA ILE A 236 -4.82 -11.05 5.50
C ILE A 236 -4.09 -11.55 4.24
N ASN A 237 -3.69 -12.82 4.20
CA ASN A 237 -3.02 -13.40 3.04
C ASN A 237 -3.98 -13.62 1.84
N GLU A 238 -5.27 -13.84 2.08
CA GLU A 238 -6.24 -14.02 1.00
C GLU A 238 -6.44 -12.77 0.13
N LEU A 239 -6.13 -11.57 0.65
CA LEU A 239 -6.10 -10.36 -0.17
C LEU A 239 -5.14 -10.46 -1.36
N ALA A 240 -4.04 -11.19 -1.21
CA ALA A 240 -3.09 -11.40 -2.29
C ALA A 240 -3.69 -12.13 -3.51
N GLY A 241 -4.73 -12.93 -3.29
CA GLY A 241 -5.41 -13.68 -4.36
C GLY A 241 -6.54 -12.94 -5.05
N VAL A 242 -7.01 -11.82 -4.50
CA VAL A 242 -8.17 -11.07 -5.05
C VAL A 242 -7.83 -9.65 -5.51
N LEU A 243 -6.69 -9.11 -5.08
CA LEU A 243 -6.26 -7.74 -5.40
C LEU A 243 -5.37 -7.75 -6.65
N ASP A 244 -5.72 -6.95 -7.66
CA ASP A 244 -4.91 -6.70 -8.84
C ASP A 244 -4.67 -5.19 -9.07
N THR A 245 -3.83 -4.87 -10.05
CA THR A 245 -3.44 -3.47 -10.35
C THR A 245 -4.63 -2.62 -10.79
N ASP A 246 -5.52 -3.16 -11.60
CA ASP A 246 -6.69 -2.42 -12.12
C ASP A 246 -7.70 -2.15 -11.00
N ALA A 247 -7.92 -3.13 -10.13
CA ALA A 247 -8.77 -2.98 -8.96
C ALA A 247 -8.23 -1.89 -8.00
N LEU A 248 -6.91 -1.89 -7.76
CA LEU A 248 -6.27 -0.86 -6.94
C LEU A 248 -6.44 0.54 -7.56
N ALA A 249 -6.21 0.68 -8.87
CA ALA A 249 -6.41 1.94 -9.59
C ALA A 249 -7.87 2.42 -9.51
N GLN A 250 -8.85 1.54 -9.71
CA GLN A 250 -10.27 1.88 -9.60
C GLN A 250 -10.66 2.32 -8.18
N MET A 251 -10.16 1.65 -7.15
CA MET A 251 -10.41 2.05 -5.77
C MET A 251 -9.79 3.41 -5.44
N ARG A 252 -8.56 3.66 -5.91
CA ARG A 252 -7.89 4.96 -5.78
C ARG A 252 -8.69 6.08 -6.48
N ALA A 253 -9.24 5.82 -7.67
CA ALA A 253 -10.09 6.78 -8.38
C ALA A 253 -11.32 7.17 -7.53
N LYS A 254 -11.97 6.19 -6.89
CA LYS A 254 -13.12 6.44 -6.01
C LYS A 254 -12.75 7.28 -4.79
N VAL A 255 -11.60 6.97 -4.15
CA VAL A 255 -11.11 7.73 -3.01
C VAL A 255 -10.70 9.15 -3.42
N ALA A 256 -10.02 9.32 -4.56
CA ALA A 256 -9.70 10.63 -5.12
C ALA A 256 -10.93 11.47 -5.46
N ALA A 257 -12.06 10.81 -5.82
CA ALA A 257 -13.36 11.45 -6.00
C ALA A 257 -14.08 11.77 -4.68
N GLY A 258 -13.43 11.57 -3.51
CA GLY A 258 -13.95 11.92 -2.19
C GLY A 258 -14.79 10.83 -1.51
N GLN A 259 -14.77 9.58 -2.01
CA GLN A 259 -15.41 8.48 -1.31
C GLN A 259 -14.57 8.03 -0.10
N ASP A 260 -15.26 7.59 0.95
CA ASP A 260 -14.61 7.07 2.16
C ASP A 260 -13.80 5.81 1.88
N PRO A 261 -12.48 5.76 2.23
CA PRO A 261 -11.65 4.60 1.94
C PRO A 261 -12.16 3.29 2.53
N GLY A 262 -12.80 3.35 3.73
CA GLY A 262 -13.38 2.18 4.37
C GLY A 262 -14.59 1.64 3.62
N ALA A 263 -15.45 2.54 3.12
CA ALA A 263 -16.60 2.16 2.30
C ALA A 263 -16.15 1.57 0.95
N VAL A 264 -15.13 2.15 0.32
CA VAL A 264 -14.56 1.63 -0.94
C VAL A 264 -13.97 0.23 -0.74
N ALA A 265 -13.20 0.02 0.34
CA ALA A 265 -12.60 -1.27 0.68
C ALA A 265 -13.67 -2.34 0.97
N ALA A 266 -14.71 -2.00 1.74
CA ALA A 266 -15.80 -2.92 2.04
C ALA A 266 -16.55 -3.32 0.77
N ALA A 267 -16.95 -2.36 -0.07
CA ALA A 267 -17.64 -2.63 -1.32
C ALA A 267 -16.81 -3.48 -2.30
N TYR A 268 -15.48 -3.33 -2.28
CA TYR A 268 -14.59 -4.17 -3.09
C TYR A 268 -14.64 -5.63 -2.63
N LEU A 269 -14.51 -5.90 -1.33
CA LEU A 269 -14.53 -7.28 -0.80
C LEU A 269 -15.92 -7.91 -0.86
N ASP A 270 -17.00 -7.13 -0.81
CA ASP A 270 -18.36 -7.63 -1.04
C ASP A 270 -18.52 -8.16 -2.48
N ALA A 271 -17.88 -7.50 -3.45
CA ALA A 271 -17.87 -7.92 -4.86
C ALA A 271 -16.84 -9.03 -5.16
N HIS A 272 -15.77 -9.14 -4.37
CA HIS A 272 -14.68 -10.11 -4.51
C HIS A 272 -14.48 -10.86 -3.19
N PRO A 273 -15.42 -11.74 -2.81
CA PRO A 273 -15.38 -12.41 -1.51
C PRO A 273 -14.14 -13.30 -1.37
N LEU A 274 -13.54 -13.22 -0.17
CA LEU A 274 -12.40 -14.04 0.22
C LEU A 274 -12.83 -15.52 0.41
N GLY A 275 -11.85 -16.45 0.37
CA GLY A 275 -12.11 -17.86 0.65
C GLY A 275 -12.63 -18.69 -0.53
N ARG A 276 -12.36 -18.28 -1.78
CA ARG A 276 -12.74 -19.03 -2.98
C ARG A 276 -11.59 -19.83 -3.55
#